data_f7d0b2704a1ef33dfca814048b226659
#
_entry.id   f7d0b2704a1ef33dfca814048b226659
#
_cell.length_a   1.000
_cell.length_b   1.000
_cell.length_c   1.000
_cell.angle_alpha   90.00
_cell.angle_beta   90.00
_cell.angle_gamma   90.00
#
_symmetry.space_group_name_H-M   'P 1'
#
loop_
_entity.id
_entity.type
_entity.pdbx_description
1 polymer ?
#
loop_
_entity_poly.entity_id
_entity_poly.type
_entity_poly.pdbx_seq_one_letter_code
_entity_poly.pdbx_strand_id
1 'polypeptide(L)'
;MIRLLYGSLVRPKRRQIMYNTTPITGVYASALSALGIEPAAGTQAPIAALDKLCKKAFGGEKADRLLLYNPDAVALWLFQKYNEMFTDAQLASSIMLPLLSVMPSVTPVCFASMYTGLMPAEHGIRAYVKPVLRCNTIFDDLVKAGKRVALVSTSNDSISMIFLKRNIDYYIYDTVDEVNAKAMELIEKDCYDVMVVYNGNYDGIMHKF
;
A
#
# COMPACT_ATOMS: atom_id res chain seq x y z
N MET A 1 40.89 54.73 18.98
CA MET A 1 40.51 54.29 17.61
C MET A 1 40.08 52.84 17.69
N ILE A 2 38.77 52.60 17.90
CA ILE A 2 38.20 51.25 18.09
C ILE A 2 37.61 50.82 16.75
N ARG A 3 38.15 49.77 16.17
CA ARG A 3 37.72 49.17 14.89
C ARG A 3 36.69 48.11 15.20
N LEU A 4 35.42 48.43 14.95
CA LEU A 4 34.31 47.45 15.00
C LEU A 4 34.44 46.50 13.81
N LEU A 5 34.72 45.22 14.09
CA LEU A 5 34.66 44.15 13.13
C LEU A 5 33.19 43.76 12.95
N TYR A 6 32.60 44.09 11.80
CA TYR A 6 31.33 43.59 11.37
C TYR A 6 31.51 42.13 10.99
N GLY A 7 31.13 41.23 11.91
CA GLY A 7 30.96 39.82 11.60
C GLY A 7 29.80 39.66 10.63
N SER A 8 30.04 39.09 9.46
CA SER A 8 28.99 38.71 8.50
C SER A 8 28.04 37.70 9.17
N LEU A 9 26.80 38.12 9.43
CA LEU A 9 25.73 37.26 9.84
C LEU A 9 25.47 36.24 8.69
N VAL A 10 26.02 35.04 8.85
CA VAL A 10 25.66 33.90 8.00
C VAL A 10 24.17 33.62 8.25
N ARG A 11 23.31 34.04 7.32
CA ARG A 11 21.89 33.69 7.36
C ARG A 11 21.80 32.18 7.37
N PRO A 12 21.09 31.55 8.34
CA PRO A 12 20.89 30.10 8.31
C PRO A 12 20.22 29.77 6.98
N LYS A 13 20.80 28.82 6.23
CA LYS A 13 20.16 28.27 5.02
C LYS A 13 18.75 27.86 5.41
N ARG A 14 17.72 28.42 4.75
CA ARG A 14 16.33 27.97 4.91
C ARG A 14 16.36 26.45 4.74
N ARG A 15 15.97 25.73 5.80
CA ARG A 15 15.70 24.28 5.66
C ARG A 15 14.68 24.15 4.56
N GLN A 16 15.09 23.54 3.47
CA GLN A 16 14.17 23.20 2.39
C GLN A 16 13.23 22.15 2.99
N ILE A 17 11.98 22.55 3.22
CA ILE A 17 10.96 21.62 3.68
C ILE A 17 10.72 20.68 2.52
N MET A 18 11.19 19.45 2.62
CA MET A 18 10.90 18.42 1.65
C MET A 18 9.52 17.83 2.00
N TYR A 19 8.56 18.13 1.15
CA TYR A 19 7.25 17.50 1.25
C TYR A 19 7.33 16.06 0.73
N ASN A 20 6.61 15.14 1.39
CA ASN A 20 6.42 13.81 0.83
C ASN A 20 5.59 13.92 -0.45
N THR A 21 6.14 13.45 -1.55
CA THR A 21 5.48 13.45 -2.86
C THR A 21 5.25 12.06 -3.42
N THR A 22 5.52 11.01 -2.63
CA THR A 22 5.36 9.62 -3.06
C THR A 22 3.89 9.22 -2.93
N PRO A 23 3.15 9.11 -4.03
CA PRO A 23 1.70 8.88 -3.97
C PRO A 23 1.37 7.40 -3.71
N ILE A 24 0.26 7.16 -3.03
CA ILE A 24 -0.29 5.81 -2.79
C ILE A 24 -0.63 5.08 -4.10
N THR A 25 -0.96 5.80 -5.16
CA THR A 25 -1.22 5.26 -6.51
C THR A 25 -0.02 4.53 -7.10
N GLY A 26 1.21 4.85 -6.66
CA GLY A 26 2.42 4.15 -7.10
C GLY A 26 2.55 2.71 -6.61
N VAL A 27 1.72 2.28 -5.63
CA VAL A 27 1.74 0.90 -5.10
C VAL A 27 1.36 -0.12 -6.17
N TYR A 28 0.32 0.16 -6.97
CA TYR A 28 -0.10 -0.69 -8.09
C TYR A 28 1.08 -1.05 -9.01
N ALA A 29 1.73 -0.04 -9.56
CA ALA A 29 2.83 -0.24 -10.49
C ALA A 29 4.06 -0.87 -9.81
N SER A 30 4.33 -0.54 -8.53
CA SER A 30 5.44 -1.14 -7.77
C SER A 30 5.24 -2.64 -7.54
N ALA A 31 4.02 -3.06 -7.21
CA ALA A 31 3.68 -4.46 -6.99
C ALA A 31 3.82 -5.28 -8.29
N LEU A 32 3.30 -4.76 -9.41
CA LEU A 32 3.43 -5.41 -10.72
C LEU A 32 4.89 -5.47 -11.18
N SER A 33 5.63 -4.35 -11.07
CA SER A 33 7.05 -4.29 -11.43
C SER A 33 7.90 -5.30 -10.65
N ALA A 34 7.65 -5.47 -9.35
CA ALA A 34 8.35 -6.46 -8.53
C ALA A 34 8.17 -7.90 -9.04
N LEU A 35 7.03 -8.19 -9.66
CA LEU A 35 6.71 -9.49 -10.28
C LEU A 35 7.11 -9.57 -11.77
N GLY A 36 7.74 -8.52 -12.32
CA GLY A 36 8.13 -8.44 -13.73
C GLY A 36 6.93 -8.29 -14.68
N ILE A 37 5.83 -7.72 -14.20
CA ILE A 37 4.62 -7.45 -14.97
C ILE A 37 4.58 -5.97 -15.31
N GLU A 38 4.36 -5.62 -16.58
CA GLU A 38 4.27 -4.23 -17.03
C GLU A 38 2.94 -3.61 -16.55
N PRO A 39 2.98 -2.48 -15.82
CA PRO A 39 1.77 -1.77 -15.42
C PRO A 39 1.00 -1.23 -16.62
N ALA A 40 -0.31 -1.09 -16.48
CA ALA A 40 -1.16 -0.50 -17.51
C ALA A 40 -0.71 0.94 -17.87
N ALA A 41 -0.76 1.27 -19.16
CA ALA A 41 -0.42 2.61 -19.62
C ALA A 41 -1.32 3.69 -19.00
N GLY A 42 -0.74 4.84 -18.67
CA GLY A 42 -1.45 5.96 -18.05
C GLY A 42 -1.59 5.88 -16.52
N THR A 43 -1.12 4.81 -15.89
CA THR A 43 -1.08 4.71 -14.42
C THR A 43 0.17 5.38 -13.85
N GLN A 44 0.18 5.61 -12.52
CA GLN A 44 1.35 6.14 -11.82
C GLN A 44 2.54 5.20 -11.96
N ALA A 45 3.73 5.76 -12.20
CA ALA A 45 4.98 4.99 -12.25
C ALA A 45 5.28 4.29 -10.91
N PRO A 46 6.07 3.18 -10.92
CA PRO A 46 6.52 2.52 -9.72
C PRO A 46 7.25 3.47 -8.77
N ILE A 47 7.13 3.23 -7.46
CA ILE A 47 7.84 3.98 -6.42
C ILE A 47 9.33 3.68 -6.57
N ALA A 48 10.11 4.65 -7.01
CA ALA A 48 11.51 4.48 -7.40
C ALA A 48 12.38 3.83 -6.30
N ALA A 49 12.10 4.13 -5.02
CA ALA A 49 12.83 3.53 -3.90
C ALA A 49 12.53 2.03 -3.74
N LEU A 50 11.28 1.61 -3.93
CA LEU A 50 10.88 0.18 -3.92
C LEU A 50 11.45 -0.55 -5.13
N ASP A 51 11.33 0.01 -6.32
CA ASP A 51 11.86 -0.57 -7.56
C ASP A 51 13.38 -0.81 -7.46
N LYS A 52 14.12 0.20 -6.97
CA LYS A 52 15.57 0.06 -6.72
C LYS A 52 15.90 -1.02 -5.68
N LEU A 53 15.10 -1.10 -4.61
CA LEU A 53 15.30 -2.11 -3.57
C LEU A 53 15.05 -3.52 -4.11
N CYS A 54 13.93 -3.73 -4.82
CA CYS A 54 13.60 -5.02 -5.42
C CYS A 54 14.69 -5.47 -6.41
N LYS A 55 15.13 -4.61 -7.32
CA LYS A 55 16.23 -4.90 -8.25
C LYS A 55 17.52 -5.30 -7.54
N LYS A 56 17.84 -4.63 -6.42
CA LYS A 56 19.00 -4.97 -5.61
C LYS A 56 18.82 -6.30 -4.88
N ALA A 57 17.67 -6.53 -4.26
CA ALA A 57 17.39 -7.72 -3.45
C ALA A 57 17.34 -9.00 -4.30
N PHE A 58 16.80 -8.92 -5.50
CA PHE A 58 16.64 -10.05 -6.41
C PHE A 58 17.71 -10.11 -7.52
N GLY A 59 18.81 -9.33 -7.41
CA GLY A 59 19.89 -9.36 -8.38
C GLY A 59 19.49 -8.98 -9.81
N GLY A 60 18.41 -8.20 -9.96
CA GLY A 60 17.82 -7.81 -11.25
C GLY A 60 16.73 -8.76 -11.74
N GLU A 61 16.53 -9.91 -11.08
CA GLU A 61 15.43 -10.81 -11.34
C GLU A 61 14.12 -10.31 -10.73
N LYS A 62 13.00 -10.92 -11.06
CA LYS A 62 11.69 -10.65 -10.51
C LYS A 62 11.42 -11.47 -9.24
N ALA A 63 10.55 -11.00 -8.39
CA ALA A 63 10.02 -11.78 -7.29
C ALA A 63 9.07 -12.87 -7.83
N ASP A 64 9.13 -14.06 -7.25
CA ASP A 64 8.20 -15.15 -7.60
C ASP A 64 6.82 -14.90 -6.97
N ARG A 65 6.79 -14.30 -5.77
CA ARG A 65 5.61 -14.14 -4.94
C ARG A 65 5.53 -12.78 -4.28
N LEU A 66 4.31 -12.39 -3.95
CA LEU A 66 4.02 -11.12 -3.28
C LEU A 66 2.91 -11.29 -2.24
N LEU A 67 3.20 -10.87 -1.01
CA LEU A 67 2.20 -10.67 0.03
C LEU A 67 1.95 -9.17 0.21
N LEU A 68 0.71 -8.74 0.02
CA LEU A 68 0.22 -7.40 0.33
C LEU A 68 -0.62 -7.48 1.61
N TYR A 69 -0.02 -7.19 2.76
CA TYR A 69 -0.70 -7.13 4.03
C TYR A 69 -1.12 -5.69 4.34
N ASN A 70 -2.41 -5.47 4.58
CA ASN A 70 -3.04 -4.16 4.71
C ASN A 70 -3.69 -3.99 6.09
N PRO A 71 -2.95 -3.56 7.12
CA PRO A 71 -3.53 -3.09 8.37
C PRO A 71 -4.17 -1.73 8.14
N ASP A 72 -5.47 -1.60 8.41
CA ASP A 72 -6.21 -0.35 8.17
C ASP A 72 -5.93 0.71 9.25
N ALA A 73 -6.03 1.98 8.87
CA ALA A 73 -5.92 3.17 9.72
C ALA A 73 -4.58 3.35 10.48
N VAL A 74 -3.52 2.59 10.14
CA VAL A 74 -2.19 2.79 10.73
C VAL A 74 -1.53 4.02 10.09
N ALA A 75 -1.80 5.19 10.67
CA ALA A 75 -1.29 6.46 10.17
C ALA A 75 0.17 6.73 10.55
N LEU A 76 0.86 7.53 9.75
CA LEU A 76 2.25 7.92 10.00
C LEU A 76 2.44 8.56 11.38
N TRP A 77 1.49 9.38 11.85
CA TRP A 77 1.58 10.01 13.17
C TRP A 77 1.54 8.98 14.30
N LEU A 78 0.74 7.91 14.17
CA LEU A 78 0.66 6.81 15.13
C LEU A 78 2.03 6.10 15.22
N PHE A 79 2.59 5.76 14.05
CA PHE A 79 3.92 5.18 13.96
C PHE A 79 5.01 6.08 14.56
N GLN A 80 4.95 7.40 14.33
CA GLN A 80 5.93 8.34 14.90
C GLN A 80 5.77 8.52 16.41
N LYS A 81 4.52 8.52 16.92
CA LYS A 81 4.22 8.74 18.34
C LYS A 81 4.48 7.51 19.21
N TYR A 82 4.20 6.32 18.67
CA TYR A 82 4.30 5.05 19.39
C TYR A 82 5.28 4.11 18.68
N ASN A 83 6.43 4.65 18.33
CA ASN A 83 7.46 3.98 17.53
C ASN A 83 7.87 2.61 18.10
N GLU A 84 7.97 2.50 19.42
CA GLU A 84 8.32 1.27 20.12
C GLU A 84 7.34 0.11 19.90
N MET A 85 6.07 0.40 19.61
CA MET A 85 5.07 -0.64 19.30
C MET A 85 5.28 -1.27 17.91
N PHE A 86 6.10 -0.66 17.08
CA PHE A 86 6.38 -1.11 15.71
C PHE A 86 7.79 -1.66 15.54
N THR A 87 8.49 -1.94 16.64
CA THR A 87 9.90 -2.40 16.62
C THR A 87 10.10 -3.64 15.77
N ASP A 88 9.24 -4.65 15.91
CA ASP A 88 9.36 -5.90 15.14
C ASP A 88 9.14 -5.64 13.64
N ALA A 89 8.16 -4.81 13.29
CA ALA A 89 7.92 -4.44 11.89
C ALA A 89 9.10 -3.64 11.31
N GLN A 90 9.72 -2.76 12.11
CA GLN A 90 10.91 -2.02 11.69
C GLN A 90 12.11 -2.94 11.46
N LEU A 91 12.38 -3.87 12.38
CA LEU A 91 13.48 -4.83 12.28
C LEU A 91 13.30 -5.80 11.12
N ALA A 92 12.06 -6.18 10.81
CA ALA A 92 11.74 -7.05 9.68
C ALA A 92 11.72 -6.33 8.33
N SER A 93 11.71 -4.99 8.32
CA SER A 93 11.55 -4.20 7.08
C SER A 93 12.88 -3.78 6.49
N SER A 94 13.05 -3.99 5.18
CA SER A 94 14.21 -3.46 4.43
C SER A 94 14.07 -1.98 4.09
N ILE A 95 12.84 -1.46 4.09
CA ILE A 95 12.53 -0.04 3.84
C ILE A 95 11.17 0.31 4.45
N MET A 96 11.04 1.53 4.95
CA MET A 96 9.77 2.12 5.39
C MET A 96 9.60 3.47 4.69
N LEU A 97 8.50 3.63 3.98
CA LEU A 97 8.22 4.83 3.19
C LEU A 97 6.86 5.41 3.58
N PRO A 98 6.80 6.68 4.00
CA PRO A 98 5.53 7.37 4.11
C PRO A 98 4.96 7.61 2.71
N LEU A 99 3.69 7.30 2.50
CA LEU A 99 2.99 7.53 1.24
C LEU A 99 1.99 8.68 1.41
N LEU A 100 1.83 9.46 0.35
CA LEU A 100 0.81 10.49 0.28
C LEU A 100 -0.51 9.86 -0.16
N SER A 101 -1.52 9.95 0.69
CA SER A 101 -2.86 9.47 0.40
C SER A 101 -3.56 10.33 -0.67
N VAL A 102 -4.66 9.81 -1.22
CA VAL A 102 -5.60 10.56 -2.07
C VAL A 102 -6.71 11.18 -1.23
N MET A 103 -7.46 12.12 -1.79
CA MET A 103 -8.58 12.76 -1.11
C MET A 103 -9.92 12.42 -1.77
N PRO A 104 -10.95 12.15 -0.96
CA PRO A 104 -10.94 12.00 0.51
C PRO A 104 -10.17 10.73 0.93
N SER A 105 -9.41 10.83 2.03
CA SER A 105 -8.58 9.72 2.52
C SER A 105 -9.41 8.71 3.35
N VAL A 106 -10.38 8.11 2.71
CA VAL A 106 -11.23 7.04 3.29
C VAL A 106 -10.94 5.71 2.62
N THR A 107 -11.12 4.61 3.34
CA THR A 107 -10.68 3.26 2.97
C THR A 107 -11.03 2.86 1.53
N PRO A 108 -12.29 2.95 1.04
CA PRO A 108 -12.60 2.49 -0.31
C PRO A 108 -11.95 3.35 -1.41
N VAL A 109 -11.76 4.65 -1.18
CA VAL A 109 -11.09 5.58 -2.12
C VAL A 109 -9.60 5.28 -2.19
N CYS A 110 -8.96 5.08 -1.01
CA CYS A 110 -7.53 4.78 -0.92
C CYS A 110 -7.20 3.43 -1.55
N PHE A 111 -7.96 2.37 -1.24
CA PHE A 111 -7.74 1.05 -1.84
C PHE A 111 -7.99 1.04 -3.34
N ALA A 112 -9.03 1.72 -3.82
CA ALA A 112 -9.25 1.86 -5.25
C ALA A 112 -8.03 2.51 -5.92
N SER A 113 -7.51 3.62 -5.39
CA SER A 113 -6.31 4.28 -5.91
C SER A 113 -5.05 3.43 -5.80
N MET A 114 -4.87 2.73 -4.68
CA MET A 114 -3.71 1.87 -4.41
C MET A 114 -3.62 0.69 -5.39
N TYR A 115 -4.77 0.11 -5.77
CA TYR A 115 -4.83 -1.12 -6.55
C TYR A 115 -5.28 -0.93 -8.01
N THR A 116 -5.47 0.32 -8.43
CA THR A 116 -5.68 0.65 -9.85
C THR A 116 -4.56 1.53 -10.40
N GLY A 117 -3.79 2.21 -9.53
CA GLY A 117 -2.82 3.23 -9.93
C GLY A 117 -3.48 4.53 -10.41
N LEU A 118 -4.79 4.70 -10.23
CA LEU A 118 -5.60 5.81 -10.73
C LEU A 118 -6.01 6.77 -9.61
N MET A 119 -6.31 8.00 -9.99
CA MET A 119 -6.88 8.99 -9.07
C MET A 119 -8.39 8.77 -8.86
N PRO A 120 -8.99 9.26 -7.76
CA PRO A 120 -10.43 9.10 -7.47
C PRO A 120 -11.36 9.54 -8.60
N ALA A 121 -10.96 10.56 -9.37
CA ALA A 121 -11.71 11.01 -10.53
C ALA A 121 -11.77 9.98 -11.66
N GLU A 122 -10.75 9.14 -11.78
CA GLU A 122 -10.56 8.16 -12.87
C GLU A 122 -11.19 6.81 -12.52
N HIS A 123 -10.94 6.28 -11.30
CA HIS A 123 -11.54 4.99 -10.87
C HIS A 123 -12.99 5.13 -10.39
N GLY A 124 -13.51 6.34 -10.17
CA GLY A 124 -14.91 6.66 -9.93
C GLY A 124 -15.39 6.55 -8.47
N ILE A 125 -14.61 6.03 -7.52
CA ILE A 125 -14.95 6.04 -6.09
C ILE A 125 -14.43 7.33 -5.46
N ARG A 126 -15.35 8.23 -5.04
CA ARG A 126 -15.02 9.58 -4.55
C ARG A 126 -15.54 9.87 -3.14
N ALA A 127 -16.10 8.87 -2.46
CA ALA A 127 -16.67 8.97 -1.13
C ALA A 127 -16.61 7.60 -0.44
N TYR A 128 -17.04 7.53 0.82
CA TYR A 128 -17.15 6.26 1.55
C TYR A 128 -18.33 5.43 1.04
N VAL A 129 -18.17 4.89 -0.16
CA VAL A 129 -19.10 3.97 -0.82
C VAL A 129 -18.32 2.79 -1.39
N LYS A 130 -18.93 1.62 -1.49
CA LYS A 130 -18.25 0.36 -1.85
C LYS A 130 -18.80 -0.27 -3.14
N PRO A 131 -18.94 0.46 -4.26
CA PRO A 131 -19.34 -0.14 -5.52
C PRO A 131 -18.23 -1.04 -6.06
N VAL A 132 -18.60 -2.09 -6.77
CA VAL A 132 -17.61 -2.90 -7.50
C VAL A 132 -16.94 -2.02 -8.57
N LEU A 133 -15.61 -1.95 -8.57
CA LEU A 133 -14.83 -1.21 -9.55
C LEU A 133 -15.06 -1.76 -10.95
N ARG A 134 -15.24 -0.86 -11.92
CA ARG A 134 -15.45 -1.21 -13.33
C ARG A 134 -14.18 -1.07 -14.18
N CYS A 135 -13.20 -0.31 -13.68
CA CYS A 135 -11.91 -0.17 -14.33
C CYS A 135 -11.00 -1.38 -14.07
N ASN A 136 -9.90 -1.45 -14.81
CA ASN A 136 -8.83 -2.41 -14.61
C ASN A 136 -8.20 -2.24 -13.21
N THR A 137 -7.84 -3.35 -12.58
CA THR A 137 -7.21 -3.39 -11.26
C THR A 137 -5.97 -4.27 -11.28
N ILE A 138 -5.16 -4.20 -10.24
CA ILE A 138 -4.01 -5.09 -10.07
C ILE A 138 -4.41 -6.58 -10.22
N PHE A 139 -5.59 -6.96 -9.74
CA PHE A 139 -6.10 -8.32 -9.83
C PHE A 139 -6.29 -8.77 -11.27
N ASP A 140 -6.81 -7.90 -12.13
CA ASP A 140 -7.01 -8.19 -13.55
C ASP A 140 -5.67 -8.40 -14.25
N ASP A 141 -4.67 -7.55 -13.97
CA ASP A 141 -3.35 -7.66 -14.59
C ASP A 141 -2.58 -8.90 -14.09
N LEU A 142 -2.71 -9.22 -12.80
CA LEU A 142 -2.12 -10.44 -12.23
C LEU A 142 -2.70 -11.70 -12.86
N VAL A 143 -4.03 -11.78 -13.00
CA VAL A 143 -4.71 -12.91 -13.66
C VAL A 143 -4.32 -13.01 -15.13
N LYS A 144 -4.27 -11.88 -15.84
CA LYS A 144 -3.83 -11.82 -17.24
C LYS A 144 -2.38 -12.31 -17.40
N ALA A 145 -1.52 -12.06 -16.42
CA ALA A 145 -0.14 -12.56 -16.37
C ALA A 145 -0.02 -14.03 -15.89
N GLY A 146 -1.14 -14.74 -15.71
CA GLY A 146 -1.18 -16.14 -15.30
C GLY A 146 -0.88 -16.38 -13.81
N LYS A 147 -0.99 -15.34 -12.96
CA LYS A 147 -0.76 -15.46 -11.52
C LYS A 147 -1.98 -15.99 -10.80
N ARG A 148 -1.76 -16.89 -9.84
CA ARG A 148 -2.80 -17.34 -8.89
C ARG A 148 -2.87 -16.34 -7.75
N VAL A 149 -4.05 -15.77 -7.54
CA VAL A 149 -4.26 -14.65 -6.60
C VAL A 149 -5.32 -15.00 -5.57
N ALA A 150 -5.04 -14.76 -4.30
CA ALA A 150 -5.99 -14.83 -3.20
C ALA A 150 -6.23 -13.47 -2.56
N LEU A 151 -7.48 -13.18 -2.21
CA LEU A 151 -7.88 -12.06 -1.38
C LEU A 151 -8.49 -12.61 -0.10
N VAL A 152 -7.90 -12.28 1.06
CA VAL A 152 -8.33 -12.71 2.39
C VAL A 152 -8.77 -11.48 3.17
N SER A 153 -10.04 -11.40 3.56
CA SER A 153 -10.63 -10.20 4.18
C SER A 153 -11.84 -10.57 5.04
N THR A 154 -12.33 -9.62 5.82
CA THR A 154 -13.63 -9.78 6.48
C THR A 154 -14.78 -9.38 5.56
N SER A 155 -15.98 -9.87 5.89
CA SER A 155 -17.21 -9.57 5.17
C SER A 155 -17.54 -8.07 5.26
N ASN A 156 -18.08 -7.50 4.17
CA ASN A 156 -18.46 -6.09 4.09
C ASN A 156 -17.33 -5.05 4.23
N ASP A 157 -16.08 -5.46 4.26
CA ASP A 157 -14.94 -4.53 4.20
C ASP A 157 -14.83 -3.87 2.83
N SER A 158 -14.17 -2.72 2.79
CA SER A 158 -13.99 -1.97 1.54
C SER A 158 -13.30 -2.82 0.47
N ILE A 159 -12.23 -3.53 0.85
CA ILE A 159 -11.45 -4.33 -0.09
C ILE A 159 -12.22 -5.55 -0.58
N SER A 160 -12.99 -6.22 0.29
CA SER A 160 -13.81 -7.37 -0.08
C SER A 160 -14.97 -6.99 -1.01
N MET A 161 -15.44 -5.74 -0.98
CA MET A 161 -16.59 -5.27 -1.75
C MET A 161 -16.20 -4.66 -3.10
N ILE A 162 -15.22 -3.73 -3.11
CA ILE A 162 -14.90 -2.98 -4.33
C ILE A 162 -14.16 -3.81 -5.38
N PHE A 163 -13.50 -4.91 -4.98
CA PHE A 163 -12.77 -5.81 -5.87
C PHE A 163 -13.51 -7.11 -6.18
N LEU A 164 -14.82 -7.21 -5.88
CA LEU A 164 -15.63 -8.34 -6.29
C LEU A 164 -15.65 -8.55 -7.81
N LYS A 165 -16.01 -9.75 -8.23
CA LYS A 165 -16.17 -10.14 -9.65
C LYS A 165 -14.85 -10.15 -10.44
N ARG A 166 -13.72 -10.38 -9.78
CA ARG A 166 -12.43 -10.68 -10.41
C ARG A 166 -12.24 -12.20 -10.43
N ASN A 167 -11.46 -12.68 -11.37
CA ASN A 167 -11.17 -14.11 -11.49
C ASN A 167 -10.01 -14.51 -10.54
N ILE A 168 -10.25 -14.33 -9.23
CA ILE A 168 -9.32 -14.64 -8.14
C ILE A 168 -10.05 -15.46 -7.07
N ASP A 169 -9.32 -16.05 -6.14
CA ASP A 169 -9.89 -16.76 -5.01
C ASP A 169 -10.19 -15.80 -3.85
N TYR A 170 -11.41 -15.86 -3.33
CA TYR A 170 -11.87 -15.02 -2.23
C TYR A 170 -12.04 -15.86 -0.97
N TYR A 171 -11.38 -15.47 0.10
CA TYR A 171 -11.50 -16.02 1.43
C TYR A 171 -12.07 -14.93 2.35
N ILE A 172 -13.38 -14.95 2.51
CA ILE A 172 -14.11 -13.91 3.24
C ILE A 172 -14.69 -14.52 4.52
N TYR A 173 -14.34 -13.92 5.65
CA TYR A 173 -14.69 -14.39 6.98
C TYR A 173 -15.45 -13.32 7.77
N ASP A 174 -15.96 -13.68 8.94
CA ASP A 174 -16.67 -12.75 9.81
C ASP A 174 -15.74 -12.05 10.80
N THR A 175 -14.60 -12.65 11.11
CA THR A 175 -13.65 -12.13 12.09
C THR A 175 -12.24 -11.97 11.51
N VAL A 176 -11.48 -11.03 12.10
CA VAL A 176 -10.07 -10.82 11.75
C VAL A 176 -9.19 -12.00 12.16
N ASP A 177 -9.55 -12.72 13.23
CA ASP A 177 -8.81 -13.91 13.67
C ASP A 177 -8.90 -15.04 12.64
N GLU A 178 -10.07 -15.25 12.03
CA GLU A 178 -10.25 -16.19 10.93
C GLU A 178 -9.47 -15.77 9.67
N VAL A 179 -9.46 -14.46 9.36
CA VAL A 179 -8.64 -13.89 8.26
C VAL A 179 -7.17 -14.19 8.49
N ASN A 180 -6.65 -13.92 9.69
CA ASN A 180 -5.24 -14.17 10.03
C ASN A 180 -4.90 -15.67 9.98
N ALA A 181 -5.75 -16.52 10.55
CA ALA A 181 -5.57 -17.98 10.52
C ALA A 181 -5.53 -18.51 9.08
N LYS A 182 -6.46 -18.05 8.23
CA LYS A 182 -6.49 -18.43 6.81
C LYS A 182 -5.28 -17.91 6.06
N ALA A 183 -4.85 -16.69 6.29
CA ALA A 183 -3.66 -16.12 5.66
C ALA A 183 -2.41 -16.96 5.99
N MET A 184 -2.23 -17.34 7.25
CA MET A 184 -1.12 -18.21 7.67
C MET A 184 -1.20 -19.60 7.03
N GLU A 185 -2.37 -20.22 7.02
CA GLU A 185 -2.59 -21.51 6.33
C GLU A 185 -2.19 -21.45 4.85
N LEU A 186 -2.58 -20.38 4.14
CA LEU A 186 -2.28 -20.22 2.72
C LEU A 186 -0.80 -19.93 2.46
N ILE A 187 -0.12 -19.23 3.37
CA ILE A 187 1.33 -19.01 3.33
C ILE A 187 2.05 -20.36 3.46
N GLU A 188 1.68 -21.17 4.45
CA GLU A 188 2.27 -22.48 4.68
C GLU A 188 2.05 -23.45 3.52
N LYS A 189 0.86 -23.44 2.92
CA LYS A 189 0.53 -24.26 1.73
C LYS A 189 1.24 -23.83 0.47
N ASP A 190 1.71 -22.58 0.43
CA ASP A 190 2.49 -22.04 -0.69
C ASP A 190 1.82 -22.20 -2.07
N CYS A 191 0.51 -21.94 -2.13
CA CYS A 191 -0.31 -22.24 -3.30
C CYS A 191 -0.70 -21.02 -4.15
N TYR A 192 -0.33 -19.80 -3.73
CA TYR A 192 -0.62 -18.56 -4.46
C TYR A 192 0.66 -17.80 -4.82
N ASP A 193 0.65 -17.16 -5.97
CA ASP A 193 1.73 -16.25 -6.41
C ASP A 193 1.57 -14.87 -5.75
N VAL A 194 0.31 -14.43 -5.56
CA VAL A 194 0.01 -13.17 -4.89
C VAL A 194 -1.10 -13.37 -3.87
N MET A 195 -0.88 -12.89 -2.66
CA MET A 195 -1.91 -12.88 -1.63
C MET A 195 -2.10 -11.46 -1.09
N VAL A 196 -3.35 -11.04 -1.02
CA VAL A 196 -3.77 -9.77 -0.46
C VAL A 196 -4.55 -10.05 0.81
N VAL A 197 -4.07 -9.55 1.94
CA VAL A 197 -4.68 -9.72 3.25
C VAL A 197 -5.07 -8.36 3.80
N TYR A 198 -6.32 -8.22 4.24
CA TYR A 198 -6.82 -7.01 4.87
C TYR A 198 -7.13 -7.26 6.34
N ASN A 199 -6.70 -6.36 7.20
CA ASN A 199 -6.95 -6.40 8.63
C ASN A 199 -7.50 -5.05 9.10
N GLY A 200 -8.83 -4.98 9.30
CA GLY A 200 -9.57 -3.80 9.74
C GLY A 200 -9.70 -3.65 11.26
N ASN A 201 -9.05 -4.50 12.07
CA ASN A 201 -9.29 -4.55 13.51
C ASN A 201 -8.98 -3.22 14.22
N TYR A 202 -7.83 -2.60 13.90
CA TYR A 202 -7.45 -1.33 14.52
C TYR A 202 -8.45 -0.22 14.16
N ASP A 203 -8.81 -0.06 12.89
CA ASP A 203 -9.81 0.92 12.44
C ASP A 203 -11.15 0.71 13.14
N GLY A 204 -11.64 -0.53 13.17
CA GLY A 204 -12.90 -0.88 13.83
C GLY A 204 -12.90 -0.62 15.35
N ILE A 205 -11.75 -0.71 16.02
CA ILE A 205 -11.60 -0.36 17.44
C ILE A 205 -11.64 1.16 17.61
N MET A 206 -10.89 1.90 16.79
CA MET A 206 -10.77 3.35 16.90
C MET A 206 -12.08 4.09 16.60
N HIS A 207 -12.96 3.50 15.79
CA HIS A 207 -14.30 4.04 15.56
C HIS A 207 -15.27 3.88 16.74
N LYS A 208 -14.90 3.16 17.80
CA LYS A 208 -15.73 2.96 19.01
C LYS A 208 -15.44 3.98 20.11
N PHE A 209 -14.40 4.77 19.95
CA PHE A 209 -13.93 5.81 20.89
C PHE A 209 -13.91 7.18 20.21
#